data_28dd2b87253c46e618d9a549acccdcd0
#
_entry.id   28dd2b87253c46e618d9a549acccdcd0
#
_cell.length_a   1.000
_cell.length_b   1.000
_cell.length_c   1.000
_cell.angle_alpha   90.00
_cell.angle_beta   90.00
_cell.angle_gamma   90.00
#
_symmetry.space_group_name_H-M   'P 1'
#
loop_
_entity.id
_entity.type
_entity.pdbx_description
1 polymer ?
#
loop_
_entity_poly.entity_id
_entity_poly.type
_entity_poly.pdbx_seq_one_letter_code
_entity_poly.pdbx_strand_id
1 'polypeptide(L)'
;MTNNFEVNYNASDLVSGFDLQLGAQAREYVLRSGGSLFTDYTDPIKFNQLGVYTQVQKDLFDGAVKLTGSMRYDKSQYFDGQFTPRLGALVFLSDNQNIRFSYQTGFMNPTAQDQYIALNVGSAVLMGSSPDSIERFRMTFTGSNFNEYTVTGPMVMSNSLLAEELILNGNAVPANLDPVEPQHVVSREFGYRLNGKKVSLDVSAYWSRFTNFIASKNVVVPLYGSIADGSALAAIGAGDIQIFSVDN
;
A
#
# COMPACT_ATOMS: atom_id res chain seq x y z
N MET A 1 -18.42 -1.80 0.68
CA MET A 1 -19.03 -1.76 -0.66
C MET A 1 -18.07 -1.06 -1.60
N THR A 2 -17.92 -1.57 -2.84
CA THR A 2 -17.03 -0.94 -3.84
C THR A 2 -17.82 -0.80 -5.14
N ASN A 3 -17.84 0.38 -5.70
CA ASN A 3 -18.36 0.67 -7.04
C ASN A 3 -17.18 0.85 -7.98
N ASN A 4 -17.20 0.16 -9.12
CA ASN A 4 -16.13 0.25 -10.13
C ASN A 4 -16.75 0.54 -11.49
N PHE A 5 -16.18 1.53 -12.18
CA PHE A 5 -16.51 1.86 -13.56
C PHE A 5 -15.22 1.85 -14.38
N GLU A 6 -15.24 1.19 -15.52
CA GLU A 6 -14.08 1.09 -16.41
C GLU A 6 -14.52 1.24 -17.86
N VAL A 7 -13.74 1.98 -18.64
CA VAL A 7 -13.90 2.16 -20.08
C VAL A 7 -12.58 1.83 -20.76
N ASN A 8 -12.66 1.00 -21.79
CA ASN A 8 -11.54 0.65 -22.66
C ASN A 8 -11.91 1.00 -24.12
N TYR A 9 -10.97 1.59 -24.82
CA TYR A 9 -11.11 1.94 -26.22
C TYR A 9 -9.91 1.41 -27.01
N ASN A 10 -10.17 0.60 -28.03
CA ASN A 10 -9.17 0.18 -29.01
C ASN A 10 -9.05 1.29 -30.06
N ALA A 11 -7.90 1.95 -30.11
CA ALA A 11 -7.61 3.08 -30.97
C ALA A 11 -6.63 2.72 -32.11
N SER A 12 -6.43 1.42 -32.40
CA SER A 12 -5.48 0.94 -33.40
C SER A 12 -5.75 1.51 -34.79
N ASP A 13 -7.02 1.77 -35.11
CA ASP A 13 -7.41 2.36 -36.39
C ASP A 13 -7.00 3.83 -36.55
N LEU A 14 -6.67 4.52 -35.42
CA LEU A 14 -6.25 5.93 -35.44
C LEU A 14 -4.76 6.10 -35.79
N VAL A 15 -3.95 5.07 -35.59
CA VAL A 15 -2.48 5.16 -35.76
C VAL A 15 -1.99 3.95 -36.55
N SER A 16 -1.76 4.16 -37.85
CA SER A 16 -1.30 3.07 -38.74
C SER A 16 0.00 2.43 -38.22
N GLY A 17 0.01 1.10 -38.17
CA GLY A 17 1.16 0.29 -37.81
C GLY A 17 1.45 0.20 -36.31
N PHE A 18 0.48 0.57 -35.47
CA PHE A 18 0.51 0.36 -34.02
C PHE A 18 -0.83 -0.20 -33.53
N ASP A 19 -0.77 -1.10 -32.58
CA ASP A 19 -1.93 -1.47 -31.79
C ASP A 19 -1.99 -0.57 -30.57
N LEU A 20 -2.99 0.31 -30.49
CA LEU A 20 -3.15 1.30 -29.45
C LEU A 20 -4.41 1.04 -28.64
N GLN A 21 -4.26 0.97 -27.32
CA GLN A 21 -5.37 0.87 -26.39
C GLN A 21 -5.32 2.01 -25.39
N LEU A 22 -6.48 2.62 -25.13
CA LEU A 22 -6.68 3.66 -24.12
C LEU A 22 -7.71 3.17 -23.12
N GLY A 23 -7.55 3.54 -21.86
CA GLY A 23 -8.54 3.20 -20.85
C GLY A 23 -8.58 4.18 -19.70
N ALA A 24 -9.74 4.20 -19.03
CA ALA A 24 -9.97 4.97 -17.82
C ALA A 24 -10.78 4.15 -16.82
N GLN A 25 -10.50 4.32 -15.54
CA GLN A 25 -11.15 3.64 -14.44
C GLN A 25 -11.49 4.64 -13.34
N ALA A 26 -12.70 4.51 -12.78
CA ALA A 26 -13.12 5.22 -11.57
C ALA A 26 -13.61 4.19 -10.56
N ARG A 27 -13.15 4.32 -9.32
CA ARG A 27 -13.52 3.42 -8.24
C ARG A 27 -13.87 4.21 -6.99
N GLU A 28 -15.00 3.87 -6.36
CA GLU A 28 -15.44 4.41 -5.09
C GLU A 28 -15.46 3.29 -4.05
N TYR A 29 -14.90 3.56 -2.88
CA TYR A 29 -14.96 2.69 -1.71
C TYR A 29 -15.86 3.30 -0.66
N VAL A 30 -16.72 2.48 -0.05
CA VAL A 30 -17.59 2.88 1.06
C VAL A 30 -17.43 1.85 2.17
N LEU A 31 -16.84 2.26 3.30
CA LEU A 31 -16.68 1.44 4.50
C LEU A 31 -17.78 1.80 5.49
N ARG A 32 -18.43 0.77 6.05
CA ARG A 32 -19.50 0.90 7.05
C ARG A 32 -19.35 -0.21 8.07
N SER A 33 -18.87 0.11 9.25
CA SER A 33 -18.79 -0.81 10.40
C SER A 33 -19.46 -0.25 11.65
N GLY A 34 -19.88 1.03 11.62
CA GLY A 34 -20.42 1.73 12.77
C GLY A 34 -19.40 1.83 13.91
N GLY A 35 -18.12 1.97 13.58
CA GLY A 35 -17.03 2.06 14.56
C GLY A 35 -16.61 0.72 15.18
N SER A 36 -17.17 -0.41 14.72
CA SER A 36 -16.81 -1.73 15.29
C SER A 36 -15.51 -2.31 14.71
N LEU A 37 -15.10 -1.86 13.52
CA LEU A 37 -13.89 -2.35 12.83
C LEU A 37 -13.03 -1.19 12.29
N PHE A 38 -13.67 -0.13 11.80
CA PHE A 38 -13.02 1.02 11.19
C PHE A 38 -13.32 2.30 11.95
N THR A 39 -12.60 3.37 11.64
CA THR A 39 -12.79 4.70 12.22
C THR A 39 -14.06 5.44 11.71
N ASP A 40 -15.10 4.69 11.34
CA ASP A 40 -16.40 5.19 10.82
C ASP A 40 -17.44 5.39 11.93
N TYR A 41 -17.06 6.00 13.05
CA TYR A 41 -17.89 6.13 14.29
C TYR A 41 -19.18 6.90 14.07
N THR A 42 -19.17 7.93 13.26
CA THR A 42 -20.33 8.79 12.98
C THR A 42 -20.85 8.63 11.56
N ASP A 43 -19.95 8.62 10.59
CA ASP A 43 -20.27 8.59 9.18
C ASP A 43 -19.44 7.54 8.44
N PRO A 44 -20.01 6.92 7.38
CA PRO A 44 -19.26 6.00 6.53
C PRO A 44 -18.02 6.66 5.95
N ILE A 45 -16.92 5.92 5.91
CA ILE A 45 -15.70 6.37 5.24
C ILE A 45 -15.90 6.17 3.74
N LYS A 46 -15.65 7.21 2.96
CA LYS A 46 -15.73 7.18 1.49
C LYS A 46 -14.44 7.72 0.90
N PHE A 47 -13.89 7.03 -0.06
CA PHE A 47 -12.76 7.52 -0.83
C PHE A 47 -12.78 7.01 -2.27
N ASN A 48 -12.17 7.77 -3.17
CA ASN A 48 -12.19 7.55 -4.59
C ASN A 48 -10.80 7.28 -5.13
N GLN A 49 -10.75 6.48 -6.19
CA GLN A 49 -9.56 6.26 -7.01
C GLN A 49 -9.91 6.47 -8.48
N LEU A 50 -9.04 7.17 -9.17
CA LEU A 50 -9.14 7.40 -10.61
C LEU A 50 -7.87 6.88 -11.28
N GLY A 51 -7.99 6.24 -12.43
CA GLY A 51 -6.88 5.76 -13.22
C GLY A 51 -7.10 5.99 -14.70
N VAL A 52 -6.04 6.36 -15.41
CA VAL A 52 -6.02 6.41 -16.87
C VAL A 52 -4.81 5.65 -17.38
N TYR A 53 -4.93 4.98 -18.50
CA TYR A 53 -3.82 4.25 -19.06
C TYR A 53 -3.82 4.25 -20.58
N THR A 54 -2.63 4.05 -21.12
CA THR A 54 -2.40 3.76 -22.54
C THR A 54 -1.48 2.56 -22.68
N GLN A 55 -1.73 1.76 -23.69
CA GLN A 55 -0.86 0.66 -24.11
C GLN A 55 -0.65 0.74 -25.61
N VAL A 56 0.58 0.56 -26.04
CA VAL A 56 0.97 0.51 -27.44
C VAL A 56 1.76 -0.75 -27.70
N GLN A 57 1.48 -1.41 -28.80
CA GLN A 57 2.25 -2.53 -29.31
C GLN A 57 2.66 -2.25 -30.74
N LYS A 58 3.88 -2.67 -31.11
CA LYS A 58 4.39 -2.59 -32.47
C LYS A 58 5.19 -3.83 -32.82
N ASP A 59 4.89 -4.36 -33.98
CA ASP A 59 5.69 -5.39 -34.62
C ASP A 59 6.70 -4.74 -35.58
N LEU A 60 7.96 -5.14 -35.48
CA LEU A 60 9.07 -4.65 -36.30
C LEU A 60 9.74 -5.82 -37.02
N PHE A 61 10.38 -5.54 -38.15
CA PHE A 61 11.13 -6.53 -38.95
C PHE A 61 10.27 -7.76 -39.30
N ASP A 62 9.12 -7.53 -39.91
CA ASP A 62 8.14 -8.57 -40.30
C ASP A 62 7.73 -9.49 -39.13
N GLY A 63 7.61 -8.94 -37.94
CA GLY A 63 7.22 -9.68 -36.73
C GLY A 63 8.37 -10.35 -35.96
N ALA A 64 9.62 -10.21 -36.42
CA ALA A 64 10.76 -10.75 -35.70
C ALA A 64 11.00 -10.09 -34.35
N VAL A 65 10.52 -8.86 -34.16
CA VAL A 65 10.59 -8.14 -32.89
C VAL A 65 9.21 -7.57 -32.54
N LYS A 66 8.70 -7.90 -31.36
CA LYS A 66 7.46 -7.31 -30.81
C LYS A 66 7.83 -6.42 -29.63
N LEU A 67 7.45 -5.16 -29.73
CA LEU A 67 7.62 -4.18 -28.65
C LEU A 67 6.25 -3.85 -28.05
N THR A 68 6.19 -3.84 -26.73
CA THR A 68 5.01 -3.40 -25.98
C THR A 68 5.41 -2.33 -24.99
N GLY A 69 4.70 -1.21 -24.99
CA GLY A 69 4.84 -0.16 -23.99
C GLY A 69 3.49 0.12 -23.36
N SER A 70 3.44 0.33 -22.06
CA SER A 70 2.25 0.85 -21.41
C SER A 70 2.61 1.86 -20.33
N MET A 71 1.68 2.75 -20.08
CA MET A 71 1.80 3.79 -19.10
C MET A 71 0.45 3.99 -18.42
N ARG A 72 0.46 3.96 -17.10
CA ARG A 72 -0.74 4.16 -16.30
C ARG A 72 -0.48 5.23 -15.25
N TYR A 73 -1.45 6.12 -15.06
CA TYR A 73 -1.50 7.08 -13.97
C TYR A 73 -2.71 6.79 -13.10
N ASP A 74 -2.51 6.63 -11.82
CA ASP A 74 -3.55 6.41 -10.82
C ASP A 74 -3.47 7.47 -9.73
N LYS A 75 -4.61 8.03 -9.35
CA LYS A 75 -4.74 8.98 -8.23
C LYS A 75 -5.77 8.47 -7.25
N SER A 76 -5.35 8.24 -6.01
CA SER A 76 -6.23 8.03 -4.86
C SER A 76 -6.50 9.37 -4.16
N GLN A 77 -7.59 9.45 -3.42
CA GLN A 77 -7.97 10.67 -2.70
C GLN A 77 -6.92 11.08 -1.67
N TYR A 78 -6.33 10.11 -0.96
CA TYR A 78 -5.43 10.36 0.18
C TYR A 78 -3.95 10.15 -0.13
N PHE A 79 -3.62 9.59 -1.30
CA PHE A 79 -2.24 9.32 -1.69
C PHE A 79 -1.87 10.09 -2.96
N ASP A 80 -0.61 10.37 -3.11
CA ASP A 80 -0.08 11.02 -4.31
C ASP A 80 -0.31 10.19 -5.57
N GLY A 81 -0.35 10.87 -6.71
CA GLY A 81 -0.55 10.23 -8.00
C GLY A 81 0.59 9.28 -8.34
N GLN A 82 0.25 8.07 -8.78
CA GLN A 82 1.20 7.01 -9.07
C GLN A 82 1.34 6.81 -10.58
N PHE A 83 2.58 6.79 -11.04
CA PHE A 83 2.93 6.62 -12.44
C PHE A 83 3.62 5.28 -12.65
N THR A 84 3.03 4.40 -13.47
CA THR A 84 3.52 3.03 -13.66
C THR A 84 3.80 2.72 -15.11
N PRO A 85 5.02 3.04 -15.62
CA PRO A 85 5.48 2.62 -16.93
C PRO A 85 5.81 1.12 -16.96
N ARG A 86 5.55 0.50 -18.13
CA ARG A 86 5.94 -0.87 -18.43
C ARG A 86 6.45 -0.93 -19.85
N LEU A 87 7.53 -1.69 -20.07
CA LEU A 87 8.12 -1.92 -21.37
C LEU A 87 8.38 -3.43 -21.52
N GLY A 88 8.10 -3.97 -22.69
CA GLY A 88 8.37 -5.35 -23.05
C GLY A 88 8.96 -5.44 -24.44
N ALA A 89 9.88 -6.37 -24.62
CA ALA A 89 10.40 -6.74 -25.92
C ALA A 89 10.46 -8.26 -26.04
N LEU A 90 9.98 -8.76 -27.17
CA LEU A 90 10.05 -10.17 -27.56
C LEU A 90 10.75 -10.25 -28.91
N VAL A 91 11.90 -10.94 -28.92
CA VAL A 91 12.73 -11.10 -30.10
C VAL A 91 12.71 -12.56 -30.53
N PHE A 92 12.19 -12.85 -31.70
CA PHE A 92 12.21 -14.18 -32.30
C PHE A 92 13.53 -14.38 -33.01
N LEU A 93 14.35 -15.32 -32.53
CA LEU A 93 15.61 -15.72 -33.16
C LEU A 93 15.35 -16.74 -34.30
N SER A 94 14.26 -17.49 -34.16
CA SER A 94 13.72 -18.43 -35.15
C SER A 94 12.28 -18.76 -34.77
N ASP A 95 11.59 -19.58 -35.57
CA ASP A 95 10.20 -20.01 -35.30
C ASP A 95 10.02 -20.72 -33.96
N ASN A 96 11.08 -21.26 -33.41
CA ASN A 96 11.07 -22.05 -32.19
C ASN A 96 11.92 -21.47 -31.06
N GLN A 97 12.51 -20.29 -31.24
CA GLN A 97 13.36 -19.64 -30.24
C GLN A 97 13.02 -18.16 -30.09
N ASN A 98 12.92 -17.71 -28.85
CA ASN A 98 12.76 -16.30 -28.57
C ASN A 98 13.49 -15.87 -27.30
N ILE A 99 13.82 -14.60 -27.27
CA ILE A 99 14.30 -13.89 -26.09
C ILE A 99 13.23 -12.90 -25.69
N ARG A 100 12.96 -12.79 -24.38
CA ARG A 100 12.05 -11.79 -23.83
C ARG A 100 12.78 -10.91 -22.82
N PHE A 101 12.43 -9.65 -22.84
CA PHE A 101 12.85 -8.68 -21.86
C PHE A 101 11.62 -7.94 -21.36
N SER A 102 11.49 -7.71 -20.05
CA SER A 102 10.49 -6.82 -19.50
C SER A 102 11.08 -5.91 -18.42
N TYR A 103 10.62 -4.68 -18.43
CA TYR A 103 10.76 -3.70 -17.36
C TYR A 103 9.38 -3.24 -16.96
N GLN A 104 9.05 -3.35 -15.69
CA GLN A 104 7.75 -2.94 -15.20
C GLN A 104 7.86 -2.29 -13.82
N THR A 105 7.08 -1.25 -13.64
CA THR A 105 6.85 -0.67 -12.34
C THR A 105 5.41 -0.98 -11.91
N GLY A 106 5.18 -0.98 -10.63
CA GLY A 106 3.86 -1.16 -10.04
C GLY A 106 3.79 -0.52 -8.67
N PHE A 107 2.59 -0.32 -8.19
CA PHE A 107 2.34 0.13 -6.83
C PHE A 107 1.14 -0.62 -6.25
N MET A 108 1.05 -0.63 -4.93
CA MET A 108 -0.10 -1.13 -4.19
C MET A 108 -0.49 -0.08 -3.15
N ASN A 109 -1.69 0.47 -3.26
CA ASN A 109 -2.23 1.31 -2.20
C ASN A 109 -2.47 0.45 -0.95
N PRO A 110 -2.30 1.01 0.25
CA PRO A 110 -2.69 0.35 1.49
C PRO A 110 -4.13 -0.15 1.41
N THR A 111 -4.39 -1.31 1.98
CA THR A 111 -5.76 -1.87 2.03
C THR A 111 -6.67 -1.00 2.91
N ALA A 112 -7.98 -1.25 2.89
CA ALA A 112 -8.89 -0.55 3.78
C ALA A 112 -8.58 -0.82 5.28
N GLN A 113 -7.99 -1.97 5.60
CA GLN A 113 -7.53 -2.29 6.95
C GLN A 113 -6.30 -1.47 7.30
N ASP A 114 -5.25 -1.49 6.48
CA ASP A 114 -4.03 -0.70 6.72
C ASP A 114 -4.34 0.79 6.89
N GLN A 115 -5.38 1.26 6.23
CA GLN A 115 -5.79 2.66 6.28
C GLN A 115 -6.66 3.01 7.48
N TYR A 116 -7.65 2.17 7.86
CA TYR A 116 -8.78 2.59 8.71
C TYR A 116 -9.13 1.65 9.86
N ILE A 117 -8.41 0.54 10.07
CA ILE A 117 -8.72 -0.38 11.18
C ILE A 117 -8.64 0.35 12.53
N ALA A 118 -9.62 0.07 13.40
CA ALA A 118 -9.70 0.60 14.76
C ALA A 118 -10.32 -0.49 15.66
N LEU A 119 -9.55 -1.52 15.96
CA LEU A 119 -10.05 -2.72 16.63
C LEU A 119 -9.23 -3.05 17.86
N ASN A 120 -9.86 -3.09 19.02
CA ASN A 120 -9.27 -3.61 20.24
C ASN A 120 -9.42 -5.14 20.28
N VAL A 121 -8.32 -5.86 20.22
CA VAL A 121 -8.27 -7.33 20.29
C VAL A 121 -7.88 -7.84 21.69
N GLY A 122 -7.90 -6.98 22.69
CA GLY A 122 -7.56 -7.28 24.08
C GLY A 122 -6.07 -7.15 24.38
N SER A 123 -5.22 -7.82 23.64
CA SER A 123 -3.74 -7.74 23.81
C SER A 123 -3.14 -6.49 23.17
N ALA A 124 -3.79 -5.94 22.16
CA ALA A 124 -3.39 -4.72 21.47
C ALA A 124 -4.59 -4.04 20.80
N VAL A 125 -4.41 -2.80 20.41
CA VAL A 125 -5.32 -2.08 19.51
C VAL A 125 -4.69 -2.04 18.12
N LEU A 126 -5.41 -2.58 17.13
CA LEU A 126 -5.04 -2.46 15.73
C LEU A 126 -5.46 -1.08 15.23
N MET A 127 -4.54 -0.34 14.67
CA MET A 127 -4.79 1.01 14.18
C MET A 127 -4.23 1.21 12.78
N GLY A 128 -5.13 1.52 11.83
CA GLY A 128 -4.76 1.97 10.50
C GLY A 128 -4.32 3.43 10.53
N SER A 129 -3.30 3.77 9.75
CA SER A 129 -2.58 5.04 9.84
C SER A 129 -2.68 5.91 8.59
N SER A 130 -3.77 5.83 7.81
CA SER A 130 -4.00 6.86 6.79
C SER A 130 -4.21 8.24 7.44
N PRO A 131 -3.85 9.36 6.78
CA PRO A 131 -4.03 10.69 7.35
C PRO A 131 -5.44 10.96 7.85
N ASP A 132 -6.47 10.59 7.09
CA ASP A 132 -7.88 10.73 7.49
C ASP A 132 -8.23 9.84 8.69
N SER A 133 -7.69 8.62 8.76
CA SER A 133 -7.93 7.71 9.89
C SER A 133 -7.28 8.21 11.18
N ILE A 134 -6.08 8.75 11.10
CA ILE A 134 -5.39 9.33 12.25
C ILE A 134 -6.24 10.43 12.89
N GLU A 135 -6.82 11.32 12.10
CA GLU A 135 -7.70 12.39 12.61
C GLU A 135 -9.00 11.86 13.21
N ARG A 136 -9.55 10.78 12.67
CA ARG A 136 -10.79 10.15 13.15
C ARG A 136 -10.60 9.31 14.38
N PHE A 137 -9.44 8.64 14.50
CA PHE A 137 -9.22 7.64 15.54
C PHE A 137 -9.36 8.21 16.94
N ARG A 138 -10.19 7.53 17.77
CA ARG A 138 -10.34 7.75 19.18
C ARG A 138 -10.80 6.48 19.88
N MET A 139 -10.22 6.19 21.02
CA MET A 139 -10.63 5.06 21.86
C MET A 139 -10.39 5.41 23.32
N THR A 140 -11.33 5.04 24.18
CA THR A 140 -11.28 5.36 25.62
C THR A 140 -10.84 4.14 26.41
N PHE A 141 -9.94 4.37 27.37
CA PHE A 141 -9.39 3.36 28.27
C PHE A 141 -9.51 3.84 29.71
N THR A 142 -9.70 2.90 30.64
CA THR A 142 -9.73 3.18 32.08
C THR A 142 -8.34 3.00 32.66
N GLY A 143 -7.80 4.02 33.29
CA GLY A 143 -6.52 3.96 33.98
C GLY A 143 -6.58 3.28 35.34
N SER A 144 -5.44 3.05 35.97
CA SER A 144 -5.28 2.47 37.31
C SER A 144 -5.98 3.27 38.40
N ASN A 145 -6.17 4.56 38.19
CA ASN A 145 -6.89 5.50 39.06
C ASN A 145 -8.40 5.55 38.82
N PHE A 146 -8.94 4.63 37.99
CA PHE A 146 -10.34 4.58 37.56
C PHE A 146 -10.84 5.77 36.74
N ASN A 147 -9.94 6.65 36.28
CA ASN A 147 -10.30 7.70 35.33
C ASN A 147 -10.32 7.15 33.91
N GLU A 148 -11.16 7.75 33.07
CA GLU A 148 -11.23 7.45 31.65
C GLU A 148 -10.32 8.39 30.87
N TYR A 149 -9.52 7.82 29.98
CA TYR A 149 -8.59 8.53 29.12
C TYR A 149 -8.90 8.21 27.66
N THR A 150 -9.11 9.24 26.86
CA THR A 150 -9.32 9.06 25.42
C THR A 150 -8.00 9.23 24.69
N VAL A 151 -7.53 8.14 24.10
CA VAL A 151 -6.37 8.13 23.20
C VAL A 151 -6.85 8.44 21.79
N THR A 152 -6.24 9.44 21.16
CA THR A 152 -6.54 9.87 19.78
C THR A 152 -5.43 9.45 18.83
N GLY A 153 -5.72 9.41 17.52
CA GLY A 153 -4.72 9.06 16.52
C GLY A 153 -3.48 9.97 16.54
N PRO A 154 -3.62 11.31 16.62
CA PRO A 154 -2.45 12.18 16.79
C PRO A 154 -1.61 11.86 18.04
N MET A 155 -2.25 11.45 19.15
CA MET A 155 -1.50 11.00 20.34
C MET A 155 -0.72 9.71 20.04
N VAL A 156 -1.33 8.73 19.37
CA VAL A 156 -0.63 7.50 18.98
C VAL A 156 0.58 7.85 18.12
N MET A 157 0.42 8.69 17.11
CA MET A 157 1.51 9.03 16.18
C MET A 157 2.66 9.78 16.86
N SER A 158 2.35 10.68 17.79
CA SER A 158 3.36 11.56 18.42
C SER A 158 3.89 11.07 19.77
N ASN A 159 3.17 10.15 20.45
CA ASN A 159 3.42 9.80 21.86
C ASN A 159 3.72 8.31 22.05
N SER A 160 4.06 7.61 20.96
CA SER A 160 4.37 6.18 20.98
C SER A 160 5.82 5.87 21.27
N LEU A 161 6.03 4.82 22.06
CA LEU A 161 7.33 4.22 22.35
C LEU A 161 7.41 2.84 21.70
N LEU A 162 8.62 2.41 21.33
CA LEU A 162 8.84 1.05 20.82
C LEU A 162 8.50 0.03 21.93
N ALA A 163 7.54 -0.86 21.64
CA ALA A 163 7.04 -1.80 22.63
C ALA A 163 8.13 -2.77 23.09
N GLU A 164 8.97 -3.25 22.18
CA GLU A 164 10.08 -4.17 22.49
C GLU A 164 11.09 -3.48 23.43
N GLU A 165 11.50 -2.27 23.13
CA GLU A 165 12.48 -1.52 23.94
C GLU A 165 11.96 -1.19 25.35
N LEU A 166 10.70 -0.77 25.44
CA LEU A 166 10.12 -0.42 26.73
C LEU A 166 9.84 -1.64 27.60
N ILE A 167 9.19 -2.69 27.04
CA ILE A 167 8.72 -3.85 27.81
C ILE A 167 9.87 -4.81 28.16
N LEU A 168 10.80 -5.07 27.23
CA LEU A 168 11.88 -6.03 27.44
C LEU A 168 13.13 -5.40 28.04
N ASN A 169 13.45 -4.17 27.64
CA ASN A 169 14.71 -3.51 28.02
C ASN A 169 14.53 -2.33 29.00
N GLY A 170 13.29 -1.92 29.26
CA GLY A 170 12.98 -0.76 30.10
C GLY A 170 13.36 0.60 29.49
N ASN A 171 13.65 0.63 28.19
CA ASN A 171 14.09 1.82 27.49
C ASN A 171 12.92 2.55 26.83
N ALA A 172 12.70 3.81 27.20
CA ALA A 172 11.69 4.66 26.56
C ALA A 172 12.21 5.25 25.25
N VAL A 173 12.13 4.48 24.16
CA VAL A 173 12.57 4.88 22.82
C VAL A 173 11.37 5.31 21.99
N PRO A 174 11.32 6.57 21.46
CA PRO A 174 10.23 7.02 20.59
C PRO A 174 10.10 6.15 19.34
N ALA A 175 8.87 5.81 18.99
CA ALA A 175 8.60 4.90 17.87
C ALA A 175 8.75 5.57 16.50
N ASN A 176 8.58 6.91 16.43
CA ASN A 176 8.63 7.68 15.18
C ASN A 176 7.78 7.04 14.08
N LEU A 177 6.47 7.07 14.29
CA LEU A 177 5.50 6.52 13.35
C LEU A 177 5.27 7.51 12.19
N ASP A 178 5.21 6.98 10.98
CA ASP A 178 4.79 7.70 9.79
C ASP A 178 3.42 7.17 9.32
N PRO A 179 2.59 7.98 8.67
CA PRO A 179 1.37 7.49 8.03
C PRO A 179 1.70 6.44 6.97
N VAL A 180 0.79 5.48 6.80
CA VAL A 180 0.94 4.44 5.77
C VAL A 180 0.96 5.05 4.36
N GLU A 181 1.89 4.60 3.54
CA GLU A 181 2.08 5.05 2.15
C GLU A 181 1.95 3.90 1.15
N PRO A 182 1.70 4.19 -0.14
CA PRO A 182 1.70 3.17 -1.18
C PRO A 182 3.05 2.46 -1.31
N GLN A 183 2.99 1.14 -1.37
CA GLN A 183 4.15 0.30 -1.66
C GLN A 183 4.47 0.34 -3.15
N HIS A 184 5.74 0.37 -3.52
CA HIS A 184 6.19 0.37 -4.90
C HIS A 184 7.05 -0.86 -5.23
N VAL A 185 6.97 -1.27 -6.48
CA VAL A 185 7.83 -2.31 -7.04
C VAL A 185 8.40 -1.89 -8.39
N VAL A 186 9.68 -2.18 -8.59
CA VAL A 186 10.35 -2.12 -9.90
C VAL A 186 10.87 -3.52 -10.20
N SER A 187 10.44 -4.09 -11.32
CA SER A 187 10.82 -5.45 -11.73
C SER A 187 11.46 -5.45 -13.12
N ARG A 188 12.47 -6.26 -13.29
CA ARG A 188 13.14 -6.53 -14.56
C ARG A 188 13.20 -8.02 -14.76
N GLU A 189 12.91 -8.45 -15.98
CA GLU A 189 12.98 -9.85 -16.35
C GLU A 189 13.73 -9.99 -17.67
N PHE A 190 14.54 -11.04 -17.76
CA PHE A 190 15.15 -11.53 -19.00
C PHE A 190 14.82 -13.02 -19.11
N GLY A 191 14.36 -13.46 -20.27
CA GLY A 191 14.02 -14.87 -20.50
C GLY A 191 14.46 -15.34 -21.89
N TYR A 192 14.75 -16.63 -21.97
CA TYR A 192 14.99 -17.34 -23.21
C TYR A 192 14.10 -18.57 -23.29
N ARG A 193 13.46 -18.78 -24.44
CA ARG A 193 12.64 -19.97 -24.71
C ARG A 193 13.09 -20.65 -26.00
N LEU A 194 13.19 -21.96 -25.91
CA LEU A 194 13.37 -22.88 -27.04
C LEU A 194 12.24 -23.93 -27.01
N ASN A 195 11.54 -24.10 -28.13
CA ASN A 195 10.54 -25.15 -28.34
C ASN A 195 11.01 -26.14 -29.42
N GLY A 196 11.89 -27.05 -29.05
CA GLY A 196 12.35 -28.11 -29.96
C GLY A 196 11.39 -29.30 -30.03
N LYS A 197 11.53 -30.12 -31.08
CA LYS A 197 10.68 -31.31 -31.28
C LYS A 197 10.76 -32.35 -30.15
N LYS A 198 11.91 -32.42 -29.47
CA LYS A 198 12.17 -33.41 -28.40
C LYS A 198 12.45 -32.76 -27.05
N VAL A 199 12.84 -31.49 -27.03
CA VAL A 199 13.20 -30.76 -25.81
C VAL A 199 12.61 -29.38 -25.89
N SER A 200 11.94 -28.96 -24.83
CA SER A 200 11.52 -27.57 -24.61
C SER A 200 12.26 -27.02 -23.41
N LEU A 201 12.81 -25.84 -23.55
CA LEU A 201 13.54 -25.12 -22.49
C LEU A 201 12.93 -23.74 -22.34
N ASP A 202 12.65 -23.34 -21.11
CA ASP A 202 12.25 -21.98 -20.72
C ASP A 202 13.07 -21.59 -19.50
N VAL A 203 13.92 -20.58 -19.67
CA VAL A 203 14.76 -20.06 -18.58
C VAL A 203 14.49 -18.58 -18.45
N SER A 204 14.24 -18.13 -17.22
CA SER A 204 14.11 -16.72 -16.90
C SER A 204 14.88 -16.34 -15.65
N ALA A 205 15.41 -15.12 -15.67
CA ALA A 205 15.99 -14.44 -14.53
C ALA A 205 15.19 -13.15 -14.29
N TYR A 206 14.84 -12.92 -13.04
CA TYR A 206 14.13 -11.69 -12.66
C TYR A 206 14.77 -11.06 -11.44
N TRP A 207 14.65 -9.74 -11.36
CA TRP A 207 15.08 -8.95 -10.23
C TRP A 207 14.00 -7.91 -9.92
N SER A 208 13.56 -7.89 -8.67
CA SER A 208 12.54 -6.96 -8.19
C SER A 208 13.02 -6.22 -6.95
N ARG A 209 12.75 -4.92 -6.90
CA ARG A 209 13.00 -4.07 -5.74
C ARG A 209 11.68 -3.51 -5.26
N PHE A 210 11.40 -3.73 -3.98
CA PHE A 210 10.25 -3.15 -3.27
C PHE A 210 10.72 -2.00 -2.40
N THR A 211 9.88 -0.97 -2.29
CA THR A 211 10.06 0.17 -1.39
C THR A 211 8.75 0.51 -0.70
N ASN A 212 8.79 1.17 0.46
CA ASN A 212 7.64 1.48 1.30
C ASN A 212 6.82 0.22 1.62
N PHE A 213 7.48 -0.77 2.21
CA PHE A 213 6.82 -2.03 2.56
C PHE A 213 5.91 -1.80 3.76
N ILE A 214 4.59 -2.02 3.57
CA ILE A 214 3.61 -1.85 4.63
C ILE A 214 3.80 -2.97 5.65
N ALA A 215 4.00 -2.61 6.91
CA ALA A 215 4.16 -3.54 8.02
C ALA A 215 3.59 -2.93 9.31
N SER A 216 3.06 -3.78 10.18
CA SER A 216 2.58 -3.33 11.49
C SER A 216 3.74 -3.16 12.46
N LYS A 217 3.75 -2.05 13.18
CA LYS A 217 4.72 -1.73 14.22
C LYS A 217 4.04 -1.75 15.59
N ASN A 218 4.58 -2.57 16.51
CA ASN A 218 4.06 -2.64 17.87
C ASN A 218 4.64 -1.52 18.72
N VAL A 219 3.77 -0.73 19.31
CA VAL A 219 4.13 0.44 20.11
C VAL A 219 3.34 0.47 21.42
N VAL A 220 3.87 1.18 22.40
CA VAL A 220 3.22 1.48 23.66
C VAL A 220 2.86 2.95 23.68
N VAL A 221 1.59 3.24 24.01
CA VAL A 221 1.09 4.61 24.15
C VAL A 221 0.69 4.84 25.60
N PRO A 222 1.27 5.84 26.28
CA PRO A 222 0.82 6.29 27.59
C PRO A 222 -0.60 6.86 27.50
N LEU A 223 -1.46 6.53 28.47
CA LEU A 223 -2.85 7.01 28.46
C LEU A 223 -2.96 8.51 28.74
N TYR A 224 -1.95 9.09 29.41
CA TYR A 224 -1.86 10.53 29.69
C TYR A 224 -0.40 10.98 29.70
N GLY A 225 -0.22 12.32 29.68
CA GLY A 225 1.11 12.94 29.57
C GLY A 225 1.69 12.93 28.16
N SER A 226 2.90 13.44 28.02
CA SER A 226 3.63 13.51 26.75
C SER A 226 5.05 12.98 26.91
N ILE A 227 5.53 12.24 25.91
CA ILE A 227 6.94 11.81 25.87
C ILE A 227 7.87 12.98 25.58
N ALA A 228 7.39 14.01 24.89
CA ALA A 228 8.18 15.18 24.49
C ALA A 228 8.64 16.04 25.69
N ASP A 229 7.82 16.13 26.75
CA ASP A 229 8.13 16.87 27.97
C ASP A 229 8.44 15.97 29.18
N GLY A 230 8.39 14.65 28.98
CA GLY A 230 8.65 13.65 30.02
C GLY A 230 7.48 13.38 30.95
N SER A 231 6.33 14.07 30.83
CA SER A 231 5.16 13.86 31.70
C SER A 231 4.51 12.49 31.55
N ALA A 232 4.71 11.80 30.42
CA ALA A 232 4.27 10.43 30.19
C ALA A 232 4.90 9.39 31.14
N LEU A 233 6.04 9.69 31.77
CA LEU A 233 6.70 8.78 32.71
C LEU A 233 5.79 8.41 33.90
N ALA A 234 4.90 9.30 34.30
CA ALA A 234 3.92 9.02 35.35
C ALA A 234 2.92 7.93 34.94
N ALA A 235 2.42 7.98 33.71
CA ALA A 235 1.52 6.95 33.17
C ALA A 235 2.27 5.61 33.02
N ILE A 236 3.48 5.63 32.48
CA ILE A 236 4.32 4.44 32.31
C ILE A 236 4.60 3.78 33.68
N GLY A 237 5.00 4.57 34.67
CA GLY A 237 5.27 4.08 36.04
C GLY A 237 4.03 3.53 36.75
N ALA A 238 2.84 4.01 36.43
CA ALA A 238 1.56 3.50 36.93
C ALA A 238 1.04 2.28 36.17
N GLY A 239 1.65 1.92 35.04
CA GLY A 239 1.15 0.89 34.13
C GLY A 239 -0.05 1.33 33.28
N ASP A 240 -0.33 2.65 33.27
CA ASP A 240 -1.42 3.26 32.48
C ASP A 240 -0.97 3.44 31.03
N ILE A 241 -0.78 2.32 30.35
CA ILE A 241 -0.29 2.22 28.99
C ILE A 241 -1.18 1.31 28.15
N GLN A 242 -1.22 1.55 26.86
CA GLN A 242 -1.91 0.66 25.91
C GLN A 242 -0.96 0.25 24.79
N ILE A 243 -1.00 -1.03 24.43
CA ILE A 243 -0.25 -1.54 23.26
C ILE A 243 -1.09 -1.29 22.00
N PHE A 244 -0.44 -0.74 20.99
CA PHE A 244 -0.98 -0.56 19.65
C PHE A 244 -0.14 -1.36 18.65
N SER A 245 -0.80 -1.87 17.63
CA SER A 245 -0.18 -2.36 16.39
C SER A 245 -0.60 -1.43 15.27
N VAL A 246 0.32 -0.58 14.83
CA VAL A 246 0.05 0.49 13.87
C VAL A 246 0.66 0.11 12.54
N ASP A 247 -0.13 0.16 11.46
CA ASP A 247 0.35 -0.04 10.10
C ASP A 247 1.15 1.20 9.65
N ASN A 248 2.36 0.96 9.13
CA ASN A 248 3.36 2.00 8.84
C ASN A 248 4.10 1.67 7.54
#